data_c1db172eab665a2d0c16c46aaaed03c3
#
_entry.id   c1db172eab665a2d0c16c46aaaed03c3
#
_cell.length_a   1.000
_cell.length_b   1.000
_cell.length_c   1.000
_cell.angle_alpha   90.00
_cell.angle_beta   90.00
_cell.angle_gamma   90.00
#
_symmetry.space_group_name_H-M   'P 1'
#
loop_
_entity.id
_entity.type
_entity.pdbx_description
1 polymer ?
#
loop_
_entity_poly.entity_id
_entity_poly.type
_entity_poly.pdbx_seq_one_letter_code
_entity_poly.pdbx_strand_id
1 'polypeptide(L)'
;AAPSNGSTHIAKDLTLDISAATGDSAKFSASAFISAIGLMGDSMDQLSMVMMHSIVYQNLMRNNLIDFIPDARGEVNIATYMGREVIVDDGCTNYGGKFETLLFGEGATRLGAGSPKVPVEVRRNPRANNGGGEEELFNRWDWCIHPVGHAWKGTAASKGGPTNAELGAAGSFTRVFREREQIRIARLITKE
;
A
#
# COMPACT_ATOMS: atom_id res chain seq x y z
N ALA A 1 -8.14 -6.86 5.03
CA ALA A 1 -9.56 -6.85 4.69
C ALA A 1 -9.67 -6.96 3.18
N ALA A 2 -10.48 -7.88 2.66
CA ALA A 2 -10.72 -7.98 1.23
C ALA A 2 -11.31 -6.67 0.74
N PRO A 3 -10.70 -5.98 -0.23
CA PRO A 3 -11.29 -4.79 -0.77
C PRO A 3 -12.53 -5.19 -1.55
N SER A 4 -13.65 -4.83 -1.03
CA SER A 4 -14.86 -4.89 -1.81
C SER A 4 -14.77 -3.81 -2.90
N ASN A 5 -14.89 -4.18 -4.14
CA ASN A 5 -15.23 -3.36 -5.31
C ASN A 5 -15.07 -1.83 -5.14
N GLY A 6 -13.92 -1.31 -4.85
CA GLY A 6 -13.63 0.12 -4.87
C GLY A 6 -14.41 1.04 -3.90
N SER A 7 -15.56 0.60 -3.38
CA SER A 7 -16.43 1.47 -2.57
C SER A 7 -15.89 1.76 -1.16
N THR A 8 -14.99 0.92 -0.66
CA THR A 8 -14.41 1.03 0.68
C THR A 8 -12.92 1.37 0.67
N HIS A 9 -12.29 1.39 -0.51
CA HIS A 9 -10.88 1.72 -0.64
C HIS A 9 -10.67 3.23 -0.66
N ILE A 10 -9.55 3.69 -0.07
CA ILE A 10 -9.22 5.12 -0.03
C ILE A 10 -9.05 5.74 -1.41
N ALA A 11 -8.61 4.97 -2.41
CA ALA A 11 -8.49 5.39 -3.80
C ALA A 11 -9.76 5.11 -4.63
N LYS A 12 -10.94 5.14 -4.03
CA LYS A 12 -12.21 4.80 -4.66
C LYS A 12 -12.42 5.46 -6.02
N ASP A 13 -12.23 6.77 -6.09
CA ASP A 13 -12.44 7.57 -7.30
C ASP A 13 -11.30 7.42 -8.31
N LEU A 14 -10.18 6.83 -7.90
CA LEU A 14 -8.98 6.55 -8.68
C LEU A 14 -8.75 5.03 -8.82
N THR A 15 -9.85 4.26 -8.88
CA THR A 15 -9.80 2.81 -9.04
C THR A 15 -10.37 2.40 -10.39
N LEU A 16 -9.56 1.67 -11.16
CA LEU A 16 -10.00 0.95 -12.35
C LEU A 16 -10.11 -0.54 -12.03
N ASP A 17 -11.32 -1.09 -12.12
CA ASP A 17 -11.57 -2.51 -11.92
C ASP A 17 -11.96 -3.15 -13.25
N ILE A 18 -11.07 -3.97 -13.82
CA ILE A 18 -11.31 -4.73 -15.04
C ILE A 18 -11.50 -6.23 -14.75
N SER A 19 -11.47 -6.63 -13.50
CA SER A 19 -11.56 -8.05 -13.09
C SER A 19 -12.88 -8.74 -13.45
N ALA A 20 -13.91 -7.97 -13.76
CA ALA A 20 -15.21 -8.50 -14.23
C ALA A 20 -15.24 -8.83 -15.72
N ALA A 21 -14.24 -8.37 -16.50
CA ALA A 21 -14.11 -8.72 -17.90
C ALA A 21 -13.80 -10.22 -18.09
N THR A 22 -13.96 -10.73 -19.29
CA THR A 22 -13.74 -12.15 -19.60
C THR A 22 -12.46 -12.34 -20.39
N GLY A 23 -11.75 -13.44 -20.09
CA GLY A 23 -10.53 -13.80 -20.79
C GLY A 23 -9.39 -12.80 -20.61
N ASP A 24 -8.64 -12.54 -21.65
CA ASP A 24 -7.44 -11.68 -21.60
C ASP A 24 -7.75 -10.20 -21.30
N SER A 25 -8.99 -9.77 -21.51
CA SER A 25 -9.40 -8.40 -21.17
C SER A 25 -9.43 -8.11 -19.66
N ALA A 26 -9.48 -9.16 -18.83
CA ALA A 26 -9.42 -9.03 -17.38
C ALA A 26 -8.00 -8.98 -16.84
N LYS A 27 -7.02 -9.41 -17.65
CA LYS A 27 -5.61 -9.49 -17.24
C LYS A 27 -4.93 -8.14 -17.26
N PHE A 28 -3.83 -8.08 -16.55
CA PHE A 28 -2.96 -6.91 -16.59
C PHE A 28 -2.44 -6.69 -18.02
N SER A 29 -2.66 -5.49 -18.53
CA SER A 29 -2.20 -5.08 -19.86
C SER A 29 -1.72 -3.64 -19.85
N ALA A 30 -0.89 -3.29 -20.84
CA ALA A 30 -0.41 -1.91 -21.01
C ALA A 30 -1.57 -0.92 -21.17
N SER A 31 -2.61 -1.30 -21.89
CA SER A 31 -3.81 -0.47 -22.08
C SER A 31 -4.56 -0.24 -20.77
N ALA A 32 -4.74 -1.29 -19.95
CA ALA A 32 -5.38 -1.18 -18.64
C ALA A 32 -4.57 -0.30 -17.69
N PHE A 33 -3.25 -0.45 -17.72
CA PHE A 33 -2.35 0.36 -16.92
C PHE A 33 -2.38 1.84 -17.30
N ILE A 34 -2.32 2.16 -18.60
CA ILE A 34 -2.46 3.53 -19.10
C ILE A 34 -3.82 4.11 -18.72
N SER A 35 -4.90 3.33 -18.81
CA SER A 35 -6.22 3.77 -18.39
C SER A 35 -6.31 4.04 -16.88
N ALA A 36 -5.63 3.23 -16.05
CA ALA A 36 -5.55 3.47 -14.62
C ALA A 36 -4.79 4.75 -14.26
N ILE A 37 -3.67 5.03 -14.94
CA ILE A 37 -2.93 6.28 -14.80
C ILE A 37 -3.77 7.47 -15.27
N GLY A 38 -4.50 7.30 -16.37
CA GLY A 38 -5.37 8.32 -16.95
C GLY A 38 -6.50 8.78 -16.02
N LEU A 39 -6.81 8.04 -14.95
CA LEU A 39 -7.73 8.50 -13.91
C LEU A 39 -7.23 9.76 -13.17
N MET A 40 -5.90 9.99 -13.19
CA MET A 40 -5.29 11.20 -12.63
C MET A 40 -5.39 12.41 -13.56
N GLY A 41 -5.96 12.28 -14.76
CA GLY A 41 -6.07 13.37 -15.70
C GLY A 41 -4.72 13.97 -16.08
N ASP A 42 -4.57 15.27 -15.95
CA ASP A 42 -3.33 16.01 -16.24
C ASP A 42 -2.20 15.77 -15.24
N SER A 43 -2.51 15.19 -14.09
CA SER A 43 -1.55 14.87 -13.03
C SER A 43 -0.99 13.45 -13.11
N MET A 44 -1.12 12.75 -14.24
CA MET A 44 -0.69 11.36 -14.41
C MET A 44 0.83 11.15 -14.20
N ASP A 45 1.64 12.18 -14.47
CA ASP A 45 3.10 12.13 -14.30
C ASP A 45 3.54 12.15 -12.84
N GLN A 46 2.64 12.46 -11.91
CA GLN A 46 2.94 12.43 -10.47
C GLN A 46 3.01 11.02 -9.89
N LEU A 47 2.53 10.01 -10.63
CA LEU A 47 2.65 8.61 -10.22
C LEU A 47 4.02 8.08 -10.64
N SER A 48 4.91 7.81 -9.68
CA SER A 48 6.31 7.42 -9.90
C SER A 48 6.61 5.96 -9.55
N MET A 49 5.81 5.34 -8.72
CA MET A 49 6.01 3.96 -8.24
C MET A 49 4.78 3.10 -8.49
N VAL A 50 5.03 1.82 -8.74
CA VAL A 50 4.00 0.79 -8.93
C VAL A 50 4.29 -0.36 -7.99
N MET A 51 3.35 -0.70 -7.15
CA MET A 51 3.40 -1.88 -6.29
C MET A 51 2.46 -2.94 -6.83
N MET A 52 2.95 -4.14 -7.03
CA MET A 52 2.18 -5.24 -7.58
C MET A 52 2.52 -6.59 -6.95
N HIS A 53 1.58 -7.52 -7.03
CA HIS A 53 1.78 -8.90 -6.58
C HIS A 53 2.76 -9.64 -7.49
N SER A 54 3.52 -10.58 -6.93
CA SER A 54 4.53 -11.37 -7.65
C SER A 54 3.99 -12.08 -8.89
N ILE A 55 2.73 -12.55 -8.88
CA ILE A 55 2.09 -13.22 -10.02
C ILE A 55 1.95 -12.25 -11.21
N VAL A 56 1.48 -11.02 -10.95
CA VAL A 56 1.36 -9.99 -12.00
C VAL A 56 2.74 -9.64 -12.55
N TYR A 57 3.73 -9.48 -11.65
CA TYR A 57 5.10 -9.22 -12.04
C TYR A 57 5.70 -10.32 -12.91
N GLN A 58 5.49 -11.60 -12.55
CA GLN A 58 5.93 -12.73 -13.35
C GLN A 58 5.30 -12.75 -14.76
N ASN A 59 4.02 -12.38 -14.86
CA ASN A 59 3.36 -12.30 -16.17
C ASN A 59 3.95 -11.17 -17.03
N LEU A 60 4.29 -10.04 -16.44
CA LEU A 60 4.98 -8.96 -17.13
C LEU A 60 6.39 -9.37 -17.58
N MET A 61 7.14 -10.09 -16.74
CA MET A 61 8.46 -10.63 -17.11
C MET A 61 8.37 -11.62 -18.27
N ARG A 62 7.39 -12.55 -18.26
CA ARG A 62 7.17 -13.51 -19.35
C ARG A 62 6.90 -12.83 -20.69
N ASN A 63 6.22 -11.67 -20.64
CA ASN A 63 5.91 -10.86 -21.81
C ASN A 63 7.02 -9.86 -22.16
N ASN A 64 8.16 -9.90 -21.45
CA ASN A 64 9.31 -9.02 -21.66
C ASN A 64 8.94 -7.52 -21.60
N LEU A 65 8.06 -7.15 -20.66
CA LEU A 65 7.54 -5.79 -20.50
C LEU A 65 8.21 -5.02 -19.34
N ILE A 66 9.11 -5.67 -18.60
CA ILE A 66 9.87 -5.05 -17.51
C ILE A 66 11.22 -4.60 -18.02
N ASP A 67 11.53 -3.34 -17.86
CA ASP A 67 12.83 -2.76 -18.14
C ASP A 67 13.67 -2.73 -16.87
N PHE A 68 14.96 -3.01 -16.97
CA PHE A 68 15.91 -2.94 -15.87
C PHE A 68 16.86 -1.78 -16.09
N ILE A 69 16.83 -0.83 -15.16
CA ILE A 69 17.74 0.31 -15.18
C ILE A 69 18.82 0.05 -14.14
N PRO A 70 20.11 0.02 -14.53
CA PRO A 70 21.20 -0.11 -13.55
C PRO A 70 21.26 1.13 -12.65
N ASP A 71 21.46 0.91 -11.36
CA ASP A 71 21.77 2.00 -10.43
C ASP A 71 23.06 2.75 -10.85
N ALA A 72 23.25 3.96 -10.35
CA ALA A 72 24.40 4.82 -10.64
C ALA A 72 25.76 4.14 -10.38
N ARG A 73 25.79 3.11 -9.55
CA ARG A 73 26.99 2.27 -9.29
C ARG A 73 27.02 0.99 -10.11
N GLY A 74 25.99 0.66 -10.87
CA GLY A 74 25.88 -0.58 -11.64
C GLY A 74 25.72 -1.85 -10.81
N GLU A 75 25.47 -1.71 -9.50
CA GLU A 75 25.40 -2.85 -8.56
C GLU A 75 24.00 -3.45 -8.44
N VAL A 76 22.97 -2.65 -8.69
CA VAL A 76 21.56 -3.05 -8.54
C VAL A 76 20.78 -2.69 -9.81
N ASN A 77 20.01 -3.64 -10.32
CA ASN A 77 19.08 -3.40 -11.42
C ASN A 77 17.72 -3.03 -10.83
N ILE A 78 17.27 -1.81 -11.09
CA ILE A 78 15.94 -1.34 -10.68
C ILE A 78 14.95 -1.77 -11.75
N ALA A 79 13.96 -2.58 -11.36
CA ALA A 79 12.88 -2.97 -12.25
C ALA A 79 11.96 -1.77 -12.50
N THR A 80 11.69 -1.47 -13.76
CA THR A 80 10.80 -0.37 -14.16
C THR A 80 9.75 -0.87 -15.14
N TYR A 81 8.57 -0.27 -15.05
CA TYR A 81 7.48 -0.48 -16.00
C TYR A 81 6.95 0.87 -16.48
N MET A 82 7.06 1.13 -17.77
CA MET A 82 6.70 2.42 -18.38
C MET A 82 7.29 3.62 -17.64
N GLY A 83 8.58 3.53 -17.27
CA GLY A 83 9.31 4.61 -16.58
C GLY A 83 8.96 4.78 -15.09
N ARG A 84 8.26 3.84 -14.48
CA ARG A 84 7.91 3.83 -13.06
C ARG A 84 8.61 2.69 -12.35
N GLU A 85 9.14 2.93 -11.17
CA GLU A 85 9.77 1.91 -10.34
C GLU A 85 8.74 0.86 -9.92
N VAL A 86 9.11 -0.42 -10.06
CA VAL A 86 8.26 -1.55 -9.71
C VAL A 86 8.70 -2.13 -8.37
N ILE A 87 7.77 -2.18 -7.43
CA ILE A 87 7.92 -2.84 -6.13
C ILE A 87 7.04 -4.09 -6.14
N VAL A 88 7.65 -5.23 -5.87
CA VAL A 88 6.95 -6.52 -5.78
C VAL A 88 6.66 -6.82 -4.31
N ASP A 89 5.38 -6.96 -3.97
CA ASP A 89 4.94 -7.27 -2.61
C ASP A 89 3.72 -8.20 -2.66
N ASP A 90 3.87 -9.38 -2.11
CA ASP A 90 2.77 -10.36 -1.98
C ASP A 90 1.72 -9.94 -0.92
N GLY A 91 1.96 -8.88 -0.18
CA GLY A 91 0.96 -8.19 0.64
C GLY A 91 -0.08 -7.44 -0.18
N CYS A 92 0.16 -7.20 -1.49
CA CYS A 92 -0.87 -6.74 -2.40
C CYS A 92 -2.02 -7.73 -2.43
N THR A 93 -3.24 -7.21 -2.31
CA THR A 93 -4.41 -8.07 -2.11
C THR A 93 -4.63 -9.04 -3.28
N ASN A 94 -4.78 -10.30 -2.92
CA ASN A 94 -5.24 -11.36 -3.81
C ASN A 94 -6.54 -11.94 -3.23
N TYR A 95 -7.67 -11.59 -3.82
CA TYR A 95 -8.98 -12.08 -3.39
C TYR A 95 -9.75 -12.67 -4.55
N GLY A 96 -10.04 -13.98 -4.48
CA GLY A 96 -10.80 -14.67 -5.52
C GLY A 96 -10.16 -14.65 -6.90
N GLY A 97 -8.83 -14.64 -6.99
CA GLY A 97 -8.07 -14.54 -8.23
C GLY A 97 -7.98 -13.12 -8.80
N LYS A 98 -8.40 -12.12 -8.03
CA LYS A 98 -8.23 -10.71 -8.37
C LYS A 98 -6.98 -10.17 -7.70
N PHE A 99 -6.19 -9.45 -8.45
CA PHE A 99 -4.94 -8.86 -8.00
C PHE A 99 -5.05 -7.34 -8.02
N GLU A 100 -4.54 -6.72 -6.98
CA GLU A 100 -4.45 -5.27 -6.89
C GLU A 100 -3.05 -4.80 -7.24
N THR A 101 -2.98 -3.88 -8.19
CA THR A 101 -1.79 -3.10 -8.49
C THR A 101 -2.02 -1.67 -8.01
N LEU A 102 -1.16 -1.20 -7.14
CA LEU A 102 -1.23 0.13 -6.56
C LEU A 102 -0.18 1.03 -7.21
N LEU A 103 -0.60 2.22 -7.59
CA LEU A 103 0.27 3.26 -8.12
C LEU A 103 0.38 4.37 -7.10
N PHE A 104 1.59 4.79 -6.81
CA PHE A 104 1.89 5.84 -5.84
C PHE A 104 2.71 6.95 -6.47
N GLY A 105 2.38 8.16 -6.09
CA GLY A 105 3.22 9.32 -6.34
C GLY A 105 4.04 9.69 -5.10
N GLU A 106 5.03 10.53 -5.28
CA GLU A 106 5.81 11.07 -4.18
C GLU A 106 4.91 11.81 -3.19
N GLY A 107 5.08 11.49 -1.90
CA GLY A 107 4.27 12.08 -0.83
C GLY A 107 2.82 11.57 -0.75
N ALA A 108 2.48 10.45 -1.39
CA ALA A 108 1.16 9.82 -1.32
C ALA A 108 0.80 9.39 0.11
N THR A 109 1.80 8.97 0.88
CA THR A 109 1.67 8.62 2.29
C THR A 109 2.66 9.41 3.13
N ARG A 110 2.31 9.65 4.39
CA ARG A 110 3.19 10.30 5.35
C ARG A 110 3.36 9.44 6.58
N LEU A 111 4.59 9.38 7.07
CA LEU A 111 4.93 8.74 8.34
C LEU A 111 5.02 9.82 9.43
N GLY A 112 4.28 9.63 10.50
CA GLY A 112 4.39 10.40 11.73
C GLY A 112 4.95 9.51 12.83
N ALA A 113 5.96 9.99 13.55
CA ALA A 113 6.49 9.35 14.75
C ALA A 113 6.06 10.14 15.99
N GLY A 114 5.46 9.46 16.95
CA GLY A 114 5.12 9.99 18.26
C GLY A 114 6.12 9.54 19.32
N SER A 115 6.08 10.20 20.46
CA SER A 115 6.84 9.78 21.64
C SER A 115 5.87 9.23 22.70
N PRO A 116 5.94 7.94 23.02
CA PRO A 116 5.16 7.35 24.10
C PRO A 116 5.48 8.03 25.44
N LYS A 117 4.52 8.04 26.36
CA LYS A 117 4.71 8.61 27.70
C LYS A 117 5.87 7.98 28.45
N VAL A 118 6.09 6.66 28.26
CA VAL A 118 7.21 5.91 28.83
C VAL A 118 7.85 5.10 27.67
N PRO A 119 8.84 5.66 26.97
CA PRO A 119 9.44 5.00 25.80
C PRO A 119 10.27 3.78 26.19
N VAL A 120 10.97 3.83 27.30
CA VAL A 120 11.80 2.73 27.78
C VAL A 120 11.46 2.45 29.24
N GLU A 121 11.23 1.19 29.55
CA GLU A 121 10.93 0.74 30.91
C GLU A 121 11.65 -0.59 31.18
N VAL A 122 12.25 -0.69 32.34
CA VAL A 122 12.87 -1.92 32.84
C VAL A 122 12.03 -2.46 33.99
N ARG A 123 11.57 -3.70 33.85
CA ARG A 123 10.88 -4.41 34.91
C ARG A 123 11.80 -5.50 35.46
N ARG A 124 12.02 -5.53 36.75
CA ARG A 124 12.76 -6.56 37.42
C ARG A 124 11.84 -7.50 38.18
N ASN A 125 11.98 -8.79 37.97
CA ASN A 125 11.31 -9.83 38.72
C ASN A 125 12.35 -10.62 39.57
N PRO A 126 12.51 -10.29 40.86
CA PRO A 126 13.55 -10.91 41.71
C PRO A 126 13.25 -12.38 42.09
N ARG A 127 12.02 -12.85 41.87
CA ARG A 127 11.61 -14.23 42.19
C ARG A 127 11.83 -15.22 41.05
N ALA A 128 12.13 -14.74 39.85
CA ALA A 128 12.40 -15.60 38.69
C ALA A 128 13.75 -16.34 38.87
N ASN A 129 13.95 -17.40 38.10
CA ASN A 129 15.20 -18.18 38.03
C ASN A 129 15.74 -18.62 39.37
N ASN A 130 14.89 -19.24 40.24
CA ASN A 130 15.24 -19.72 41.58
C ASN A 130 15.88 -18.63 42.46
N GLY A 131 15.45 -17.36 42.33
CA GLY A 131 15.99 -16.24 43.10
C GLY A 131 17.15 -15.52 42.42
N GLY A 132 17.57 -15.92 41.24
CA GLY A 132 18.56 -15.22 40.42
C GLY A 132 18.04 -13.90 39.82
N GLY A 133 16.72 -13.78 39.70
CA GLY A 133 16.06 -12.64 39.13
C GLY A 133 15.99 -12.67 37.59
N GLU A 134 15.15 -11.84 37.05
CA GLU A 134 14.94 -11.62 35.61
C GLU A 134 14.71 -10.14 35.37
N GLU A 135 15.24 -9.62 34.28
CA GLU A 135 15.00 -8.23 33.83
C GLU A 135 14.38 -8.24 32.46
N GLU A 136 13.27 -7.53 32.33
CA GLU A 136 12.54 -7.33 31.07
C GLU A 136 12.70 -5.88 30.63
N LEU A 137 13.19 -5.66 29.41
CA LEU A 137 13.29 -4.35 28.79
C LEU A 137 12.13 -4.13 27.83
N PHE A 138 11.32 -3.13 28.07
CA PHE A 138 10.23 -2.72 27.20
C PHE A 138 10.62 -1.45 26.43
N ASN A 139 10.71 -1.56 25.11
CA ASN A 139 10.83 -0.43 24.21
C ASN A 139 9.49 -0.19 23.52
N ARG A 140 9.01 1.05 23.51
CA ARG A 140 7.75 1.44 22.88
C ARG A 140 7.99 2.53 21.85
N TRP A 141 7.32 2.38 20.70
CA TRP A 141 7.32 3.36 19.62
C TRP A 141 5.88 3.61 19.19
N ASP A 142 5.55 4.87 18.96
CA ASP A 142 4.29 5.28 18.37
C ASP A 142 4.57 5.82 16.98
N TRP A 143 3.95 5.24 15.99
CA TRP A 143 4.04 5.69 14.61
C TRP A 143 2.69 5.58 13.93
N CYS A 144 2.46 6.46 12.95
CA CYS A 144 1.26 6.50 12.16
C CYS A 144 1.64 6.65 10.69
N ILE A 145 1.16 5.77 9.85
CA ILE A 145 1.23 5.90 8.39
C ILE A 145 -0.13 6.38 7.92
N HIS A 146 -0.16 7.52 7.25
CA HIS A 146 -1.40 8.16 6.85
C HIS A 146 -1.41 8.52 5.37
N PRO A 147 -2.46 8.15 4.61
CA PRO A 147 -2.63 8.56 3.22
C PRO A 147 -2.97 10.04 3.14
N VAL A 148 -2.23 10.78 2.34
CA VAL A 148 -2.45 12.22 2.16
C VAL A 148 -3.79 12.48 1.49
N GLY A 149 -4.45 13.55 1.88
CA GLY A 149 -5.76 13.95 1.35
C GLY A 149 -6.96 13.23 1.95
N HIS A 150 -6.73 12.41 2.99
CA HIS A 150 -7.80 11.70 3.71
C HIS A 150 -7.80 12.06 5.19
N ALA A 151 -8.95 11.93 5.84
CA ALA A 151 -9.09 12.03 7.27
C ALA A 151 -9.62 10.71 7.83
N TRP A 152 -9.06 10.28 8.95
CA TRP A 152 -9.55 9.15 9.70
C TRP A 152 -10.85 9.54 10.44
N LYS A 153 -11.90 8.77 10.23
CA LYS A 153 -13.20 8.88 10.94
C LYS A 153 -13.61 7.60 11.67
N GLY A 154 -12.80 6.55 11.54
CA GLY A 154 -13.07 5.29 12.21
C GLY A 154 -12.93 5.39 13.73
N THR A 155 -13.42 4.37 14.42
CA THR A 155 -13.27 4.20 15.86
C THR A 155 -12.29 3.06 16.10
N ALA A 156 -11.25 3.29 16.89
CA ALA A 156 -10.36 2.22 17.34
C ALA A 156 -10.91 1.62 18.63
N ALA A 157 -11.18 0.32 18.64
CA ALA A 157 -11.65 -0.39 19.84
C ALA A 157 -10.55 -0.53 20.89
N SER A 158 -9.30 -0.55 20.48
CA SER A 158 -8.12 -0.66 21.34
C SER A 158 -7.46 0.70 21.57
N LYS A 159 -6.96 0.93 22.79
CA LYS A 159 -6.14 2.11 23.11
C LYS A 159 -4.77 2.12 22.40
N GLY A 160 -4.36 1.00 21.84
CA GLY A 160 -3.10 0.85 21.09
C GLY A 160 -3.17 1.29 19.63
N GLY A 161 -4.36 1.64 19.14
CA GLY A 161 -4.59 2.05 17.76
C GLY A 161 -5.58 1.16 17.01
N PRO A 162 -5.96 1.51 15.78
CA PRO A 162 -6.90 0.74 14.99
C PRO A 162 -6.26 -0.56 14.48
N THR A 163 -7.05 -1.61 14.45
CA THR A 163 -6.71 -2.88 13.81
C THR A 163 -6.80 -2.77 12.28
N ASN A 164 -6.18 -3.71 11.55
CA ASN A 164 -6.30 -3.77 10.09
C ASN A 164 -7.75 -3.89 9.61
N ALA A 165 -8.60 -4.58 10.36
CA ALA A 165 -10.02 -4.69 10.05
C ALA A 165 -10.76 -3.35 10.20
N GLU A 166 -10.44 -2.59 11.24
CA GLU A 166 -11.00 -1.25 11.46
C GLU A 166 -10.48 -0.25 10.42
N LEU A 167 -9.20 -0.35 10.03
CA LEU A 167 -8.63 0.45 8.93
C LEU A 167 -9.30 0.15 7.59
N GLY A 168 -9.62 -1.12 7.33
CA GLY A 168 -10.29 -1.57 6.10
C GLY A 168 -11.82 -1.40 6.11
N ALA A 169 -12.43 -0.96 7.21
CA ALA A 169 -13.87 -0.82 7.30
C ALA A 169 -14.39 0.33 6.42
N ALA A 170 -15.60 0.14 5.91
CA ALA A 170 -16.27 1.15 5.08
C ALA A 170 -16.47 2.45 5.89
N GLY A 171 -16.05 3.57 5.30
CA GLY A 171 -16.21 4.88 5.92
C GLY A 171 -15.15 5.23 6.99
N SER A 172 -14.15 4.38 7.24
CA SER A 172 -13.05 4.68 8.16
C SER A 172 -12.19 5.84 7.70
N PHE A 173 -12.13 6.09 6.39
CA PHE A 173 -11.47 7.24 5.80
C PHE A 173 -12.45 8.08 5.00
N THR A 174 -12.27 9.38 5.06
CA THR A 174 -13.01 10.37 4.26
C THR A 174 -12.01 11.20 3.47
N ARG A 175 -12.30 11.44 2.19
CA ARG A 175 -11.52 12.37 1.38
C ARG A 175 -11.72 13.80 1.88
N VAL A 176 -10.61 14.49 2.12
CA VAL A 176 -10.57 15.91 2.52
C VAL A 176 -10.27 16.79 1.30
N PHE A 177 -9.38 16.33 0.42
CA PHE A 177 -9.07 17.07 -0.79
C PHE A 177 -10.25 17.04 -1.76
N ARG A 178 -10.57 18.21 -2.30
CA ARG A 178 -11.70 18.38 -3.19
C ARG A 178 -11.47 17.68 -4.53
N GLU A 179 -10.30 17.94 -5.12
CA GLU A 179 -9.93 17.37 -6.41
C GLU A 179 -9.24 16.03 -6.21
N ARG A 180 -9.62 15.02 -6.99
CA ARG A 180 -9.08 13.66 -6.90
C ARG A 180 -7.62 13.59 -7.34
N GLU A 181 -7.23 14.43 -8.27
CA GLU A 181 -5.88 14.53 -8.84
C GLU A 181 -4.83 14.95 -7.80
N GLN A 182 -5.25 15.53 -6.69
CA GLN A 182 -4.37 15.86 -5.57
C GLN A 182 -4.02 14.64 -4.72
N ILE A 183 -4.75 13.53 -4.89
CA ILE A 183 -4.50 12.26 -4.20
C ILE A 183 -3.64 11.40 -5.11
N ARG A 184 -2.37 11.25 -4.77
CA ARG A 184 -1.36 10.56 -5.57
C ARG A 184 -1.37 9.05 -5.34
N ILE A 185 -2.57 8.45 -5.36
CA ILE A 185 -2.79 7.01 -5.17
C ILE A 185 -3.82 6.56 -6.20
N ALA A 186 -3.44 5.70 -7.11
CA ALA A 186 -4.36 5.04 -8.03
C ALA A 186 -4.31 3.52 -7.86
N ARG A 187 -5.37 2.83 -8.27
CA ARG A 187 -5.50 1.38 -8.12
C ARG A 187 -6.05 0.75 -9.38
N LEU A 188 -5.39 -0.31 -9.82
CA LEU A 188 -5.85 -1.18 -10.89
C LEU A 188 -6.17 -2.55 -10.31
N ILE A 189 -7.35 -3.09 -10.61
CA ILE A 189 -7.76 -4.45 -10.21
C ILE A 189 -7.86 -5.30 -11.46
N THR A 190 -7.09 -6.38 -11.49
CA THR A 190 -7.01 -7.34 -12.59
C THR A 190 -7.38 -8.74 -12.12
N LYS A 191 -7.53 -9.66 -13.06
CA LYS A 191 -7.71 -11.09 -12.82
C LYS A 191 -6.73 -11.86 -13.69
N GLU A 192 -5.77 -12.53 -13.05
CA GLU A 192 -4.72 -13.29 -13.76
C GLU A 192 -5.10 -14.76 -13.94
#